data_bbdcbc507efe5b1c203f56df298c95ec
#
_entry.id   bbdcbc507efe5b1c203f56df298c95ec
#
_cell.length_a   1.000
_cell.length_b   1.000
_cell.length_c   1.000
_cell.angle_alpha   90.00
_cell.angle_beta   90.00
_cell.angle_gamma   90.00
#
_symmetry.space_group_name_H-M   'P 1'
#
loop_
_entity.id
_entity.type
_entity.pdbx_description
1 polymer ?
#
loop_
_entity_poly.entity_id
_entity_poly.type
_entity_poly.pdbx_seq_one_letter_code
_entity_poly.pdbx_strand_id
1 'polypeptide(L)'
;MYRKAAEKLAEVAINKQIIASDDKEMYIYAYEAMFARILGWGTLLLLGIVFQCLPGTLAFFIVFFPLRIFAGGYHARNYERCYLTSTITFAFLTIGCRFLVSDINPLILVIIVVVCLTTILMLAPVGDENKPLDQFEQIKYGIISKVIATVEAIVIILMVFEGLNREIVLFSISALSLEAALLLAAKCKTIYA
;
A
#
# COMPACT_ATOMS: atom_id res chain seq x y z
N MET A 1 -0.10 -9.45 -19.75
CA MET A 1 1.38 -9.36 -19.89
C MET A 1 2.12 -10.42 -19.07
N TYR A 2 1.74 -10.65 -17.82
CA TYR A 2 2.44 -11.58 -16.90
C TYR A 2 2.06 -13.05 -17.06
N ARG A 3 0.90 -13.36 -17.66
CA ARG A 3 0.35 -14.72 -17.71
C ARG A 3 1.30 -15.75 -18.34
N LYS A 4 1.92 -15.43 -19.48
CA LYS A 4 2.89 -16.34 -20.12
C LYS A 4 4.10 -16.67 -19.25
N ALA A 5 4.58 -15.70 -18.46
CA ALA A 5 5.68 -15.92 -17.53
C ALA A 5 5.22 -16.75 -16.32
N ALA A 6 4.02 -16.48 -15.80
CA ALA A 6 3.40 -17.24 -14.73
C ALA A 6 3.12 -18.69 -15.11
N GLU A 7 2.60 -18.94 -16.33
CA GLU A 7 2.38 -20.28 -16.87
C GLU A 7 3.68 -21.08 -16.94
N LYS A 8 4.74 -20.48 -17.51
CA LYS A 8 6.06 -21.15 -17.56
C LYS A 8 6.60 -21.47 -16.16
N LEU A 9 6.43 -20.59 -15.21
CA LEU A 9 6.90 -20.80 -13.84
C LEU A 9 6.10 -21.92 -13.15
N ALA A 10 4.78 -21.96 -13.35
CA ALA A 10 3.92 -23.03 -12.85
C ALA A 10 4.28 -24.39 -13.48
N GLU A 11 4.55 -24.44 -14.78
CA GLU A 11 5.00 -25.66 -15.45
C GLU A 11 6.35 -26.17 -14.91
N VAL A 12 7.30 -25.30 -14.67
CA VAL A 12 8.58 -25.66 -14.06
C VAL A 12 8.36 -26.22 -12.64
N ALA A 13 7.46 -25.62 -11.86
CA ALA A 13 7.16 -26.06 -10.51
C ALA A 13 6.45 -27.44 -10.50
N ILE A 14 5.55 -27.71 -11.46
CA ILE A 14 4.91 -29.03 -11.65
C ILE A 14 5.96 -30.08 -12.03
N ASN A 15 6.81 -29.78 -13.04
CA ASN A 15 7.85 -30.71 -13.50
C ASN A 15 8.85 -31.06 -12.38
N LYS A 16 9.07 -30.14 -11.44
CA LYS A 16 9.89 -30.37 -10.24
C LYS A 16 9.10 -31.00 -9.08
N GLN A 17 7.84 -31.36 -9.26
CA GLN A 17 6.97 -31.94 -8.22
C GLN A 17 6.81 -31.05 -6.96
N ILE A 18 6.95 -29.72 -7.13
CA ILE A 18 6.77 -28.75 -6.05
C ILE A 18 5.29 -28.44 -5.83
N ILE A 19 4.50 -28.48 -6.90
CA ILE A 19 3.05 -28.25 -6.89
C ILE A 19 2.33 -29.37 -7.62
N ALA A 20 1.09 -29.66 -7.21
CA ALA A 20 0.23 -30.60 -7.91
C ALA A 20 -0.31 -30.01 -9.23
N SER A 21 -0.54 -30.88 -10.22
CA SER A 21 -1.09 -30.47 -11.52
C SER A 21 -2.48 -29.81 -11.40
N ASP A 22 -3.27 -30.26 -10.41
CA ASP A 22 -4.63 -29.78 -10.17
C ASP A 22 -4.66 -28.34 -9.63
N ASP A 23 -3.58 -27.90 -8.99
CA ASP A 23 -3.43 -26.56 -8.44
C ASP A 23 -2.85 -25.54 -9.45
N LYS A 24 -2.59 -25.95 -10.70
CA LYS A 24 -1.89 -25.14 -11.71
C LYS A 24 -2.46 -23.72 -11.85
N GLU A 25 -3.78 -23.58 -12.01
CA GLU A 25 -4.42 -22.27 -12.23
C GLU A 25 -4.31 -21.36 -10.99
N MET A 26 -4.38 -21.91 -9.80
CA MET A 26 -4.19 -21.17 -8.54
C MET A 26 -2.78 -20.58 -8.46
N TYR A 27 -1.76 -21.38 -8.80
CA TYR A 27 -0.38 -20.91 -8.82
C TYR A 27 -0.09 -19.93 -9.94
N ILE A 28 -0.68 -20.09 -11.13
CA ILE A 28 -0.59 -19.09 -12.20
C ILE A 28 -1.10 -17.73 -11.71
N TYR A 29 -2.26 -17.71 -11.08
CA TYR A 29 -2.82 -16.46 -10.49
C TYR A 29 -1.89 -15.86 -9.43
N ALA A 30 -1.32 -16.68 -8.55
CA ALA A 30 -0.39 -16.23 -7.52
C ALA A 30 0.90 -15.63 -8.11
N TYR A 31 1.46 -16.26 -9.16
CA TYR A 31 2.64 -15.76 -9.86
C TYR A 31 2.36 -14.48 -10.66
N GLU A 32 1.19 -14.36 -11.31
CA GLU A 32 0.76 -13.11 -11.95
C GLU A 32 0.71 -11.96 -10.93
N ALA A 33 0.10 -12.20 -9.77
CA ALA A 33 0.04 -11.23 -8.68
C ALA A 33 1.44 -10.85 -8.16
N MET A 34 2.33 -11.82 -8.04
CA MET A 34 3.71 -11.61 -7.61
C MET A 34 4.47 -10.72 -8.61
N PHE A 35 4.42 -11.04 -9.91
CA PHE A 35 5.07 -10.25 -10.95
C PHE A 35 4.54 -8.83 -11.01
N ALA A 36 3.22 -8.64 -10.91
CA ALA A 36 2.61 -7.32 -10.89
C ALA A 36 3.10 -6.47 -9.70
N ARG A 37 3.26 -7.09 -8.52
CA ARG A 37 3.79 -6.41 -7.33
C ARG A 37 5.26 -6.05 -7.48
N ILE A 38 6.10 -6.99 -7.92
CA ILE A 38 7.54 -6.76 -8.12
C ILE A 38 7.76 -5.61 -9.12
N LEU A 39 7.04 -5.62 -10.24
CA LEU A 39 7.14 -4.55 -11.22
C LEU A 39 6.66 -3.22 -10.65
N GLY A 40 5.52 -3.22 -9.96
CA GLY A 40 4.98 -2.02 -9.31
C GLY A 40 5.98 -1.40 -8.33
N TRP A 41 6.51 -2.19 -7.40
CA TRP A 41 7.48 -1.72 -6.40
C TRP A 41 8.78 -1.26 -7.04
N GLY A 42 9.28 -2.02 -8.04
CA GLY A 42 10.48 -1.64 -8.79
C GLY A 42 10.31 -0.30 -9.51
N THR A 43 9.14 -0.06 -10.09
CA THR A 43 8.83 1.23 -10.76
C THR A 43 8.78 2.39 -9.75
N LEU A 44 8.16 2.20 -8.58
CA LEU A 44 8.10 3.25 -7.56
C LEU A 44 9.51 3.56 -7.00
N LEU A 45 10.35 2.54 -6.79
CA LEU A 45 11.75 2.74 -6.40
C LEU A 45 12.53 3.48 -7.48
N LEU A 46 12.35 3.11 -8.75
CA LEU A 46 12.98 3.80 -9.87
C LEU A 46 12.56 5.28 -9.93
N LEU A 47 11.28 5.57 -9.74
CA LEU A 47 10.79 6.95 -9.62
C LEU A 47 11.46 7.68 -8.45
N GLY A 48 11.61 7.04 -7.29
CA GLY A 48 12.33 7.60 -6.14
C GLY A 48 13.78 7.97 -6.46
N ILE A 49 14.47 7.15 -7.25
CA ILE A 49 15.84 7.42 -7.72
C ILE A 49 15.83 8.59 -8.73
N VAL A 50 14.98 8.53 -9.75
CA VAL A 50 14.88 9.56 -10.80
C VAL A 50 14.55 10.93 -10.22
N PHE A 51 13.64 11.00 -9.27
CA PHE A 51 13.27 12.24 -8.58
C PHE A 51 14.22 12.60 -7.43
N GLN A 52 15.29 11.82 -7.18
CA GLN A 52 16.25 12.04 -6.10
C GLN A 52 15.59 12.14 -4.71
N CYS A 53 14.57 11.31 -4.45
CA CYS A 53 13.82 11.24 -3.20
C CYS A 53 13.77 9.80 -2.64
N LEU A 54 14.87 9.07 -2.80
CA LEU A 54 14.95 7.67 -2.35
C LEU A 54 14.68 7.50 -0.85
N PRO A 55 15.21 8.34 0.07
CA PRO A 55 14.92 8.21 1.50
C PRO A 55 13.42 8.34 1.80
N GLY A 56 12.75 9.32 1.19
CA GLY A 56 11.30 9.48 1.30
C GLY A 56 10.53 8.29 0.73
N THR A 57 10.96 7.77 -0.44
CA THR A 57 10.35 6.59 -1.05
C THR A 57 10.44 5.36 -0.14
N LEU A 58 11.59 5.14 0.49
CA LEU A 58 11.76 4.04 1.44
C LEU A 58 10.87 4.22 2.68
N ALA A 59 10.78 5.44 3.21
CA ALA A 59 9.87 5.75 4.32
C ALA A 59 8.41 5.51 3.94
N PHE A 60 8.00 5.92 2.73
CA PHE A 60 6.67 5.61 2.19
C PHE A 60 6.40 4.10 2.19
N PHE A 61 7.35 3.29 1.73
CA PHE A 61 7.19 1.84 1.69
C PHE A 61 7.07 1.22 3.08
N ILE A 62 7.89 1.67 4.04
CA ILE A 62 7.87 1.17 5.42
C ILE A 62 6.51 1.42 6.07
N VAL A 63 5.88 2.56 5.81
CA VAL A 63 4.55 2.90 6.36
C VAL A 63 3.44 2.24 5.53
N PHE A 64 3.47 2.33 4.21
CA PHE A 64 2.35 1.90 3.37
C PHE A 64 2.16 0.38 3.32
N PHE A 65 3.24 -0.41 3.19
CA PHE A 65 3.08 -1.84 2.96
C PHE A 65 2.53 -2.62 4.15
N PRO A 66 3.02 -2.43 5.39
CA PRO A 66 2.44 -3.15 6.53
C PRO A 66 0.96 -2.84 6.70
N LEU A 67 0.59 -1.57 6.61
CA LEU A 67 -0.82 -1.17 6.66
C LEU A 67 -1.63 -1.81 5.54
N ARG A 68 -1.15 -1.73 4.30
CA ARG A 68 -1.85 -2.25 3.13
C ARG A 68 -2.13 -3.75 3.21
N ILE A 69 -1.23 -4.53 3.82
CA ILE A 69 -1.38 -5.97 3.99
C ILE A 69 -2.51 -6.31 4.96
N PHE A 70 -2.63 -5.57 6.06
CA PHE A 70 -3.56 -5.89 7.15
C PHE A 70 -4.82 -5.02 7.15
N ALA A 71 -4.76 -3.76 6.75
CA ALA A 71 -5.92 -2.89 6.68
C ALA A 71 -6.79 -3.15 5.45
N GLY A 72 -6.21 -3.62 4.35
CA GLY A 72 -6.92 -3.89 3.10
C GLY A 72 -7.22 -2.62 2.30
N GLY A 73 -8.48 -2.39 1.97
CA GLY A 73 -8.91 -1.21 1.21
C GLY A 73 -9.11 -1.46 -0.28
N TYR A 74 -9.37 -0.42 -1.05
CA TYR A 74 -9.73 -0.51 -2.46
C TYR A 74 -8.66 -1.23 -3.31
N HIS A 75 -9.10 -2.19 -4.13
CA HIS A 75 -8.31 -2.84 -5.16
C HIS A 75 -8.92 -2.56 -6.54
N ALA A 76 -8.06 -2.29 -7.53
CA ALA A 76 -8.50 -2.16 -8.91
C ALA A 76 -8.86 -3.54 -9.48
N ARG A 77 -9.82 -3.57 -10.42
CA ARG A 77 -10.32 -4.83 -11.02
C ARG A 77 -9.24 -5.63 -11.76
N ASN A 78 -8.20 -4.98 -12.29
CA ASN A 78 -7.14 -5.59 -13.10
C ASN A 78 -5.77 -5.14 -12.60
N TYR A 79 -4.75 -6.02 -12.69
CA TYR A 79 -3.37 -5.71 -12.32
C TYR A 79 -2.79 -4.50 -13.08
N GLU A 80 -3.13 -4.33 -14.37
CA GLU A 80 -2.68 -3.19 -15.19
C GLU A 80 -3.23 -1.86 -14.67
N ARG A 81 -4.52 -1.83 -14.32
CA ARG A 81 -5.14 -0.62 -13.73
C ARG A 81 -4.56 -0.33 -12.36
N CYS A 82 -4.33 -1.36 -11.54
CA CYS A 82 -3.69 -1.20 -10.24
C CYS A 82 -2.29 -0.60 -10.39
N TYR A 83 -1.48 -1.13 -11.31
CA TYR A 83 -0.14 -0.64 -11.61
C TYR A 83 -0.17 0.84 -12.07
N LEU A 84 -0.99 1.18 -13.06
CA LEU A 84 -1.09 2.55 -13.57
C LEU A 84 -1.55 3.52 -12.48
N THR A 85 -2.62 3.18 -11.76
CA THR A 85 -3.15 4.04 -10.69
C THR A 85 -2.11 4.26 -9.60
N SER A 86 -1.43 3.20 -9.15
CA SER A 86 -0.40 3.31 -8.11
C SER A 86 0.79 4.15 -8.57
N THR A 87 1.26 3.96 -9.81
CA THR A 87 2.38 4.70 -10.37
C THR A 87 2.04 6.19 -10.53
N ILE A 88 0.87 6.51 -11.08
CA ILE A 88 0.40 7.89 -11.25
C ILE A 88 0.23 8.55 -9.88
N THR A 89 -0.44 7.89 -8.94
CA THR A 89 -0.66 8.43 -7.59
C THR A 89 0.67 8.70 -6.89
N PHE A 90 1.62 7.76 -6.96
CA PHE A 90 2.93 7.96 -6.35
C PHE A 90 3.72 9.10 -7.01
N ALA A 91 3.66 9.24 -8.34
CA ALA A 91 4.30 10.35 -9.04
C ALA A 91 3.72 11.71 -8.60
N PHE A 92 2.38 11.82 -8.48
CA PHE A 92 1.73 13.02 -7.96
C PHE A 92 2.12 13.31 -6.50
N LEU A 93 2.15 12.30 -5.64
CA LEU A 93 2.60 12.46 -4.25
C LEU A 93 4.05 12.93 -4.18
N THR A 94 4.93 12.36 -4.99
CA THR A 94 6.35 12.74 -5.06
C THR A 94 6.50 14.20 -5.49
N ILE A 95 5.80 14.62 -6.55
CA ILE A 95 5.78 16.01 -7.01
C ILE A 95 5.24 16.92 -5.90
N GLY A 96 4.12 16.55 -5.30
CA GLY A 96 3.52 17.29 -4.18
C GLY A 96 4.48 17.47 -3.02
N CYS A 97 5.07 16.39 -2.53
CA CYS A 97 6.02 16.42 -1.41
C CYS A 97 7.27 17.25 -1.70
N ARG A 98 7.76 17.24 -2.96
CA ARG A 98 8.99 17.92 -3.31
C ARG A 98 8.80 19.41 -3.63
N PHE A 99 7.71 19.78 -4.30
CA PHE A 99 7.56 21.13 -4.85
C PHE A 99 6.50 21.98 -4.17
N LEU A 100 5.48 21.38 -3.55
CA LEU A 100 4.34 22.12 -3.02
C LEU A 100 4.36 22.32 -1.50
N VAL A 101 5.24 21.59 -0.78
CA VAL A 101 5.09 21.39 0.66
C VAL A 101 6.31 21.84 1.45
N SER A 102 7.10 22.81 0.93
CA SER A 102 8.33 23.26 1.59
C SER A 102 8.08 23.86 3.00
N ASP A 103 6.93 24.52 3.27
CA ASP A 103 6.72 25.35 4.47
C ASP A 103 5.40 25.12 5.23
N ILE A 104 4.85 23.88 5.25
CA ILE A 104 3.66 23.59 6.04
C ILE A 104 3.97 23.65 7.53
N ASN A 105 3.09 24.32 8.28
CA ASN A 105 3.14 24.38 9.74
C ASN A 105 3.10 22.95 10.34
N PRO A 106 4.02 22.59 11.27
CA PRO A 106 4.03 21.29 11.92
C PRO A 106 2.69 20.87 12.54
N LEU A 107 1.94 21.81 13.08
CA LEU A 107 0.62 21.53 13.64
C LEU A 107 -0.36 20.98 12.60
N ILE A 108 -0.33 21.50 11.36
CA ILE A 108 -1.17 21.00 10.26
C ILE A 108 -0.79 19.57 9.93
N LEU A 109 0.50 19.24 9.90
CA LEU A 109 0.98 17.87 9.65
C LEU A 109 0.47 16.90 10.73
N VAL A 110 0.52 17.29 11.99
CA VAL A 110 -0.01 16.48 13.10
C VAL A 110 -1.53 16.28 12.96
N ILE A 111 -2.29 17.32 12.60
CA ILE A 111 -3.74 17.20 12.38
C ILE A 111 -4.02 16.19 11.26
N ILE A 112 -3.27 16.25 10.16
CA ILE A 112 -3.43 15.28 9.05
C ILE A 112 -3.19 13.85 9.55
N VAL A 113 -2.11 13.61 10.31
CA VAL A 113 -1.81 12.28 10.86
C VAL A 113 -2.93 11.79 11.77
N VAL A 114 -3.46 12.64 12.65
CA VAL A 114 -4.57 12.27 13.56
C VAL A 114 -5.84 11.96 12.78
N VAL A 115 -6.18 12.74 11.76
CA VAL A 115 -7.35 12.46 10.88
C VAL A 115 -7.17 11.13 10.13
N CYS A 116 -5.99 10.86 9.59
CA CYS A 116 -5.72 9.59 8.90
C CYS A 116 -5.79 8.41 9.88
N LEU A 117 -5.16 8.53 11.06
CA LEU A 117 -5.22 7.51 12.10
C LEU A 117 -6.66 7.20 12.50
N THR A 118 -7.47 8.22 12.81
CA THR A 118 -8.89 8.01 13.19
C THR A 118 -9.66 7.32 12.08
N THR A 119 -9.43 7.68 10.82
CA THR A 119 -10.04 7.04 9.66
C THR A 119 -9.67 5.56 9.58
N ILE A 120 -8.39 5.21 9.74
CA ILE A 120 -7.93 3.82 9.73
C ILE A 120 -8.51 3.03 10.91
N LEU A 121 -8.50 3.59 12.11
CA LEU A 121 -9.06 2.94 13.31
C LEU A 121 -10.55 2.64 13.18
N MET A 122 -11.30 3.49 12.47
CA MET A 122 -12.74 3.33 12.27
C MET A 122 -13.08 2.34 11.15
N LEU A 123 -12.27 2.28 10.08
CA LEU A 123 -12.62 1.55 8.86
C LEU A 123 -11.90 0.22 8.71
N ALA A 124 -10.68 0.09 9.20
CA ALA A 124 -9.88 -1.13 9.02
C ALA A 124 -10.35 -2.28 9.93
N PRO A 125 -10.35 -3.53 9.42
CA PRO A 125 -9.95 -3.93 8.07
C PRO A 125 -11.11 -3.88 7.08
N VAL A 126 -10.81 -3.66 5.80
CA VAL A 126 -11.78 -3.77 4.71
C VAL A 126 -11.35 -4.90 3.77
N GLY A 127 -12.18 -5.94 3.68
CA GLY A 127 -12.01 -7.01 2.69
C GLY A 127 -12.31 -6.53 1.27
N ASP A 128 -11.83 -7.28 0.28
CA ASP A 128 -12.14 -7.07 -1.15
C ASP A 128 -13.00 -8.22 -1.68
N GLU A 129 -13.75 -7.98 -2.76
CA GLU A 129 -14.57 -9.00 -3.43
C GLU A 129 -13.74 -10.23 -3.85
N ASN A 130 -12.46 -10.03 -4.21
CA ASN A 130 -11.54 -11.09 -4.61
C ASN A 130 -10.87 -11.79 -3.42
N LYS A 131 -10.94 -11.22 -2.21
CA LYS A 131 -10.43 -11.79 -0.96
C LYS A 131 -11.37 -11.40 0.18
N PRO A 132 -12.53 -12.07 0.30
CA PRO A 132 -13.40 -11.89 1.46
C PRO A 132 -12.65 -12.36 2.70
N LEU A 133 -12.74 -11.57 3.78
CA LEU A 133 -12.17 -11.93 5.08
C LEU A 133 -13.17 -12.79 5.84
N ASP A 134 -12.70 -13.90 6.41
CA ASP A 134 -13.50 -14.65 7.38
C ASP A 134 -13.57 -13.90 8.73
N GLN A 135 -14.42 -14.37 9.66
CA GLN A 135 -14.59 -13.70 10.95
C GLN A 135 -13.30 -13.65 11.78
N PHE A 136 -12.49 -14.69 11.72
CA PHE A 136 -11.22 -14.75 12.46
C PHE A 136 -10.18 -13.80 11.83
N GLU A 137 -10.06 -13.80 10.51
CA GLU A 137 -9.18 -12.88 9.77
C GLU A 137 -9.60 -11.42 10.01
N GLN A 138 -10.89 -11.12 10.03
CA GLN A 138 -11.40 -9.78 10.25
C GLN A 138 -11.01 -9.24 11.64
N ILE A 139 -11.11 -10.05 12.69
CA ILE A 139 -10.69 -9.67 14.04
C ILE A 139 -9.16 -9.52 14.10
N LYS A 140 -8.42 -10.52 13.60
CA LYS A 140 -6.96 -10.55 13.64
C LYS A 140 -6.35 -9.38 12.86
N TYR A 141 -6.75 -9.19 11.62
CA TYR A 141 -6.22 -8.11 10.77
C TYR A 141 -6.66 -6.73 11.26
N GLY A 142 -7.88 -6.64 11.86
CA GLY A 142 -8.34 -5.42 12.50
C GLY A 142 -7.47 -5.00 13.68
N ILE A 143 -7.08 -5.93 14.54
CA ILE A 143 -6.19 -5.65 15.67
C ILE A 143 -4.80 -5.25 15.15
N ILE A 144 -4.23 -6.03 14.23
CA ILE A 144 -2.88 -5.79 13.70
C ILE A 144 -2.80 -4.44 12.98
N SER A 145 -3.76 -4.14 12.08
CA SER A 145 -3.75 -2.87 11.34
C SER A 145 -3.89 -1.65 12.25
N LYS A 146 -4.72 -1.73 13.28
CA LYS A 146 -4.89 -0.64 14.26
C LYS A 146 -3.64 -0.42 15.10
N VAL A 147 -2.96 -1.50 15.52
CA VAL A 147 -1.68 -1.40 16.24
C VAL A 147 -0.61 -0.76 15.35
N ILE A 148 -0.45 -1.26 14.12
CA ILE A 148 0.51 -0.71 13.16
C ILE A 148 0.24 0.78 12.92
N ALA A 149 -0.99 1.15 12.57
CA ALA A 149 -1.37 2.55 12.32
C ALA A 149 -1.08 3.46 13.51
N THR A 150 -1.33 2.99 14.73
CA THR A 150 -1.08 3.74 15.96
C THR A 150 0.42 3.96 16.18
N VAL A 151 1.23 2.90 16.03
CA VAL A 151 2.69 2.98 16.18
C VAL A 151 3.28 3.92 15.12
N GLU A 152 2.87 3.77 13.85
CA GLU A 152 3.33 4.61 12.75
C GLU A 152 2.95 6.08 12.97
N ALA A 153 1.72 6.35 13.38
CA ALA A 153 1.28 7.72 13.68
C ALA A 153 2.09 8.37 14.81
N ILE A 154 2.36 7.62 15.88
CA ILE A 154 3.21 8.11 16.99
C ILE A 154 4.62 8.42 16.47
N VAL A 155 5.23 7.51 15.71
CA VAL A 155 6.57 7.71 15.15
C VAL A 155 6.60 8.93 14.24
N ILE A 156 5.61 9.09 13.35
CA ILE A 156 5.53 10.24 12.44
C ILE A 156 5.37 11.55 13.23
N ILE A 157 4.53 11.57 14.25
CA ILE A 157 4.34 12.76 15.10
C ILE A 157 5.66 13.13 15.82
N LEU A 158 6.37 12.15 16.36
CA LEU A 158 7.69 12.39 16.98
C LEU A 158 8.68 12.94 15.95
N MET A 159 8.73 12.38 14.72
CA MET A 159 9.57 12.89 13.65
C MET A 159 9.26 14.35 13.27
N VAL A 160 7.98 14.75 13.32
CA VAL A 160 7.55 16.14 13.09
C VAL A 160 8.11 17.08 14.16
N PHE A 161 8.02 16.68 15.44
CA PHE A 161 8.48 17.52 16.56
C PHE A 161 10.00 17.59 16.69
N GLU A 162 10.70 16.49 16.40
CA GLU A 162 12.17 16.43 16.41
C GLU A 162 12.79 17.16 15.20
N GLY A 163 11.99 17.65 14.27
CA GLY A 163 12.49 18.34 13.07
C GLY A 163 13.33 17.46 12.16
N LEU A 164 13.03 16.14 12.11
CA LEU A 164 13.73 15.21 11.24
C LEU A 164 13.57 15.57 9.76
N ASN A 165 14.37 14.91 8.91
CA ASN A 165 14.36 15.15 7.46
C ASN A 165 12.93 15.26 6.93
N ARG A 166 12.57 16.45 6.46
CA ARG A 166 11.22 16.81 6.04
C ARG A 166 10.69 15.92 4.92
N GLU A 167 11.55 15.51 4.01
CA GLU A 167 11.21 14.58 2.93
C GLU A 167 10.67 13.27 3.52
N ILE A 168 11.38 12.66 4.47
CA ILE A 168 10.98 11.41 5.13
C ILE A 168 9.63 11.59 5.82
N VAL A 169 9.45 12.68 6.56
CA VAL A 169 8.19 12.99 7.26
C VAL A 169 7.02 13.11 6.28
N LEU A 170 7.17 13.89 5.21
CA LEU A 170 6.11 14.11 4.24
C LEU A 170 5.72 12.85 3.48
N PHE A 171 6.68 12.03 3.09
CA PHE A 171 6.42 10.75 2.44
C PHE A 171 5.73 9.76 3.37
N SER A 172 6.10 9.73 4.66
CA SER A 172 5.42 8.92 5.68
C SER A 172 3.97 9.35 5.89
N ILE A 173 3.71 10.66 5.99
CA ILE A 173 2.35 11.21 6.08
C ILE A 173 1.54 10.91 4.81
N SER A 174 2.16 11.00 3.63
CA SER A 174 1.51 10.69 2.36
C SER A 174 1.11 9.21 2.27
N ALA A 175 1.95 8.30 2.79
CA ALA A 175 1.65 6.87 2.87
C ALA A 175 0.43 6.59 3.74
N LEU A 176 0.39 7.17 4.94
CA LEU A 176 -0.73 7.04 5.88
C LEU A 176 -2.02 7.65 5.29
N SER A 177 -1.90 8.80 4.62
CA SER A 177 -3.03 9.49 3.97
C SER A 177 -3.58 8.70 2.79
N LEU A 178 -2.70 8.09 1.99
CA LEU A 178 -3.10 7.24 0.88
C LEU A 178 -3.86 6.02 1.38
N GLU A 179 -3.39 5.35 2.43
CA GLU A 179 -4.10 4.20 3.00
C GLU A 179 -5.47 4.59 3.55
N ALA A 180 -5.58 5.69 4.28
CA ALA A 180 -6.86 6.21 4.76
C ALA A 180 -7.82 6.50 3.59
N ALA A 181 -7.34 7.10 2.50
CA ALA A 181 -8.14 7.35 1.30
C ALA A 181 -8.59 6.05 0.60
N LEU A 182 -7.72 5.03 0.53
CA LEU A 182 -8.06 3.73 -0.06
C LEU A 182 -9.10 2.97 0.76
N LEU A 183 -9.08 3.07 2.09
CA LEU A 183 -10.11 2.51 2.96
C LEU A 183 -11.47 3.21 2.76
N LEU A 184 -11.47 4.54 2.68
CA LEU A 184 -12.69 5.32 2.37
C LEU A 184 -13.26 4.93 1.01
N ALA A 185 -12.41 4.85 -0.02
CA ALA A 185 -12.83 4.47 -1.37
C ALA A 185 -13.45 3.07 -1.42
N ALA A 186 -12.86 2.10 -0.68
CA ALA A 186 -13.41 0.75 -0.58
C ALA A 186 -14.77 0.73 0.11
N LYS A 187 -14.91 1.47 1.21
CA LYS A 187 -16.18 1.57 1.93
C LYS A 187 -17.28 2.22 1.09
N CYS A 188 -16.95 3.29 0.35
CA CYS A 188 -17.89 3.93 -0.57
C CYS A 188 -18.35 2.95 -1.65
N LYS A 189 -17.43 2.17 -2.25
CA LYS A 189 -17.79 1.16 -3.25
C LYS A 189 -18.79 0.13 -2.71
N THR A 190 -18.61 -0.33 -1.46
CA THR A 190 -19.51 -1.31 -0.83
C THR A 190 -20.92 -0.74 -0.55
N ILE A 191 -21.05 0.58 -0.39
CA ILE A 191 -22.36 1.22 -0.14
C ILE A 191 -23.15 1.39 -1.45
N TYR A 192 -22.46 1.55 -2.59
CA TYR A 192 -23.09 1.81 -3.90
C TYR A 192 -23.13 0.57 -4.82
N ALA A 193 -22.68 -0.60 -4.39
CA ALA A 193 -22.79 -1.89 -5.08
C ALA A 193 -23.91 -2.74 -4.51
#